data_414df35ee41f8c4bfb116f08cc970109
#
_entry.id   414df35ee41f8c4bfb116f08cc970109
#
_cell.length_a   1.000
_cell.length_b   1.000
_cell.length_c   1.000
_cell.angle_alpha   90.00
_cell.angle_beta   90.00
_cell.angle_gamma   90.00
#
_symmetry.space_group_name_H-M   'P 1'
#
loop_
_entity.id
_entity.type
_entity.pdbx_description
1 polymer ?
#
loop_
_entity_poly.entity_id
_entity_poly.type
_entity_poly.pdbx_seq_one_letter_code
_entity_poly.pdbx_strand_id
1 'polypeptide(L)'
;MDRQRLDMWCERTIVGMVLAILAIGPLATGAVRGQDFAVLGGLAMLGTAAWVVRFWANPSHRIQWPPACWAVLGFVAYAVFQYTQADVEYVARRELMRVLVYGWLFYIVLNNLHHQETTQTLLIALLGLGTLNAMYAVYQVLSQSQSVWHFIKPEGYFGRGSGTYICPNHLAGFLEMLLPIAAAQVFLSRANPVAKVFYGYAALVMLIGIGATISRGGWISIGFALLVFFVVLFRQRSYRLVVVVTVLVVGIGAAFSLTRAYEVQKRFHNVLPGRDQDIRVRPLLWIPAFKMWRDHPVLGVGPGHFDVRFPAYRPILVQARPYWAHNDYLNTLADWGLIGVGIIGAFLTFLAIGFARTTKYVRRTQSDLTVKKSDRAATVLGIGLGLLALLVHSFLDFNMQIPANAIVAVTLMASLTSHLRFATDRYWVTPRWTGRILVTLLACGTFVYLVPRLVDQYREGRLLTRSEEPNVGIHRVALLRAASVVEPNNAETVAKVGECHRLISWEGEEDWEQQIEEAKRWFERAIALNRFDPFPVVRYGMCLDWQKRHEEAERYFDRALALDPNNHYLVMLRGWHEMQKGDFEASKAWFERSWQIKPYDNEFAVKYLAIATARTAAQKK
;
A
#
# COMPACT_ATOMS: atom_id res chain seq x y z
N MET A 1 -28.48 0.62 32.43
CA MET A 1 -27.91 -0.61 31.80
C MET A 1 -26.89 -1.22 32.75
N ASP A 2 -27.00 -2.52 33.05
CA ASP A 2 -26.03 -3.20 33.93
C ASP A 2 -24.62 -3.09 33.32
N ARG A 3 -23.61 -2.79 34.15
CA ARG A 3 -22.21 -2.62 33.73
C ARG A 3 -21.67 -3.86 32.98
N GLN A 4 -22.09 -5.05 33.39
CA GLN A 4 -21.70 -6.30 32.74
C GLN A 4 -22.30 -6.41 31.33
N ARG A 5 -23.54 -6.02 31.13
CA ARG A 5 -24.16 -5.98 29.81
C ARG A 5 -23.47 -4.95 28.91
N LEU A 6 -23.09 -3.80 29.45
CA LEU A 6 -22.37 -2.77 28.68
C LEU A 6 -21.00 -3.28 28.24
N ASP A 7 -20.23 -3.93 29.11
CA ASP A 7 -18.93 -4.55 28.77
C ASP A 7 -19.06 -5.58 27.63
N MET A 8 -20.08 -6.45 27.73
CA MET A 8 -20.36 -7.46 26.70
C MET A 8 -20.74 -6.84 25.35
N TRP A 9 -21.56 -5.78 25.37
CA TRP A 9 -21.93 -5.07 24.13
C TRP A 9 -20.71 -4.39 23.51
N CYS A 10 -19.84 -3.74 24.30
CA CYS A 10 -18.60 -3.14 23.82
C CYS A 10 -17.68 -4.21 23.19
N GLU A 11 -17.52 -5.38 23.83
CA GLU A 11 -16.73 -6.47 23.26
C GLU A 11 -17.25 -6.95 21.91
N ARG A 12 -18.56 -7.19 21.79
CA ARG A 12 -19.20 -7.58 20.52
C ARG A 12 -19.04 -6.52 19.45
N THR A 13 -19.19 -5.24 19.81
CA THR A 13 -18.99 -4.12 18.89
C THR A 13 -17.55 -4.08 18.38
N ILE A 14 -16.56 -4.25 19.25
CA ILE A 14 -15.14 -4.28 18.86
C ILE A 14 -14.88 -5.43 17.88
N VAL A 15 -15.34 -6.65 18.19
CA VAL A 15 -15.19 -7.79 17.30
C VAL A 15 -15.86 -7.52 15.94
N GLY A 16 -17.08 -6.99 15.96
CA GLY A 16 -17.81 -6.62 14.73
C GLY A 16 -17.08 -5.57 13.90
N MET A 17 -16.53 -4.52 14.53
CA MET A 17 -15.77 -3.48 13.80
C MET A 17 -14.48 -4.04 13.20
N VAL A 18 -13.73 -4.86 13.93
CA VAL A 18 -12.52 -5.49 13.39
C VAL A 18 -12.85 -6.39 12.20
N LEU A 19 -13.89 -7.23 12.31
CA LEU A 19 -14.32 -8.08 11.19
C LEU A 19 -14.78 -7.26 9.98
N ALA A 20 -15.51 -6.16 10.21
CA ALA A 20 -15.94 -5.26 9.14
C ALA A 20 -14.75 -4.60 8.43
N ILE A 21 -13.74 -4.12 9.18
CA ILE A 21 -12.51 -3.55 8.63
C ILE A 21 -11.79 -4.59 7.76
N LEU A 22 -11.65 -5.81 8.26
CA LEU A 22 -10.96 -6.90 7.55
C LEU A 22 -11.72 -7.36 6.29
N ALA A 23 -13.04 -7.25 6.27
CA ALA A 23 -13.85 -7.57 5.11
C ALA A 23 -13.86 -6.44 4.07
N ILE A 24 -14.14 -5.20 4.51
CA ILE A 24 -14.27 -4.05 3.61
C ILE A 24 -12.94 -3.73 2.93
N GLY A 25 -11.81 -3.81 3.64
CA GLY A 25 -10.50 -3.49 3.08
C GLY A 25 -10.19 -4.22 1.78
N PRO A 26 -10.12 -5.55 1.76
CA PRO A 26 -9.93 -6.32 0.53
C PRO A 26 -11.03 -6.13 -0.50
N LEU A 27 -12.31 -6.07 -0.09
CA LEU A 27 -13.44 -5.92 -1.01
C LEU A 27 -13.50 -4.53 -1.68
N ALA A 28 -12.96 -3.49 -1.04
CA ALA A 28 -12.85 -2.14 -1.59
C ALA A 28 -11.53 -1.93 -2.35
N THR A 29 -11.19 -2.83 -3.27
CA THR A 29 -9.98 -2.77 -4.13
C THR A 29 -8.66 -2.62 -3.36
N GLY A 30 -8.59 -3.20 -2.15
CA GLY A 30 -7.44 -3.06 -1.26
C GLY A 30 -7.43 -1.78 -0.42
N ALA A 31 -8.51 -1.00 -0.46
CA ALA A 31 -8.69 0.30 0.20
C ALA A 31 -7.59 1.32 -0.16
N VAL A 32 -7.10 1.27 -1.41
CA VAL A 32 -6.04 2.17 -1.89
C VAL A 32 -6.53 3.59 -2.13
N ARG A 33 -7.82 3.78 -2.39
CA ARG A 33 -8.42 5.11 -2.55
C ARG A 33 -8.65 5.76 -1.19
N GLY A 34 -8.45 7.08 -1.11
CA GLY A 34 -8.61 7.84 0.13
C GLY A 34 -9.98 7.65 0.78
N GLN A 35 -11.05 7.66 -0.02
CA GLN A 35 -12.42 7.45 0.47
C GLN A 35 -12.64 6.06 1.10
N ASP A 36 -12.02 5.02 0.56
CA ASP A 36 -12.16 3.65 1.09
C ASP A 36 -11.40 3.51 2.40
N PHE A 37 -10.18 4.05 2.49
CA PHE A 37 -9.42 4.11 3.72
C PHE A 37 -10.13 4.92 4.82
N ALA A 38 -10.79 6.01 4.46
CA ALA A 38 -11.54 6.82 5.42
C ALA A 38 -12.64 6.02 6.13
N VAL A 39 -13.33 5.12 5.40
CA VAL A 39 -14.33 4.20 6.01
C VAL A 39 -13.66 3.26 7.01
N LEU A 40 -12.51 2.65 6.66
CA LEU A 40 -11.78 1.76 7.56
C LEU A 40 -11.29 2.50 8.81
N GLY A 41 -10.78 3.73 8.65
CA GLY A 41 -10.39 4.59 9.76
C GLY A 41 -11.56 4.93 10.68
N GLY A 42 -12.73 5.25 10.12
CA GLY A 42 -13.96 5.50 10.88
C GLY A 42 -14.38 4.29 11.72
N LEU A 43 -14.37 3.09 11.15
CA LEU A 43 -14.68 1.85 11.86
C LEU A 43 -13.64 1.57 12.98
N ALA A 44 -12.35 1.84 12.73
CA ALA A 44 -11.31 1.70 13.75
C ALA A 44 -11.54 2.68 14.91
N MET A 45 -11.98 3.91 14.63
CA MET A 45 -12.33 4.87 15.66
C MET A 45 -13.55 4.42 16.47
N LEU A 46 -14.59 3.88 15.85
CA LEU A 46 -15.72 3.30 16.57
C LEU A 46 -15.30 2.14 17.48
N GLY A 47 -14.43 1.25 17.01
CA GLY A 47 -13.82 0.21 17.83
C GLY A 47 -13.02 0.76 19.01
N THR A 48 -12.26 1.85 18.79
CA THR A 48 -11.51 2.56 19.85
C THR A 48 -12.45 3.16 20.89
N ALA A 49 -13.53 3.81 20.47
CA ALA A 49 -14.54 4.36 21.38
C ALA A 49 -15.18 3.26 22.25
N ALA A 50 -15.56 2.14 21.64
CA ALA A 50 -16.11 1.00 22.37
C ALA A 50 -15.11 0.46 23.39
N TRP A 51 -13.80 0.42 23.05
CA TRP A 51 -12.77 -0.04 23.99
C TRP A 51 -12.56 0.94 25.15
N VAL A 52 -12.58 2.26 24.90
CA VAL A 52 -12.55 3.27 25.97
C VAL A 52 -13.75 3.13 26.90
N VAL A 53 -14.96 2.97 26.38
CA VAL A 53 -16.16 2.73 27.19
C VAL A 53 -16.00 1.46 28.04
N ARG A 54 -15.42 0.39 27.50
CA ARG A 54 -15.12 -0.86 28.21
C ARG A 54 -14.21 -0.65 29.41
N PHE A 55 -13.18 0.23 29.31
CA PHE A 55 -12.30 0.56 30.44
C PHE A 55 -13.05 1.13 31.65
N TRP A 56 -14.14 1.87 31.41
CA TRP A 56 -14.93 2.49 32.45
C TRP A 56 -16.09 1.60 32.92
N ALA A 57 -16.63 0.77 32.04
CA ALA A 57 -17.68 -0.19 32.38
C ALA A 57 -17.15 -1.34 33.24
N ASN A 58 -15.93 -1.82 32.95
CA ASN A 58 -15.31 -2.97 33.65
C ASN A 58 -14.06 -2.54 34.43
N PRO A 59 -14.18 -2.27 35.75
CA PRO A 59 -13.04 -1.90 36.58
C PRO A 59 -11.92 -2.95 36.69
N SER A 60 -12.23 -4.23 36.49
CA SER A 60 -11.28 -5.33 36.50
C SER A 60 -10.68 -5.67 35.13
N HIS A 61 -11.00 -4.89 34.10
CA HIS A 61 -10.46 -5.10 32.74
C HIS A 61 -8.92 -5.02 32.76
N ARG A 62 -8.28 -6.13 32.41
CA ARG A 62 -6.81 -6.26 32.31
C ARG A 62 -6.40 -6.08 30.87
N ILE A 63 -5.28 -5.42 30.67
CA ILE A 63 -4.66 -5.27 29.34
C ILE A 63 -3.34 -6.02 29.28
N GLN A 64 -3.03 -6.52 28.11
CA GLN A 64 -1.75 -7.12 27.82
C GLN A 64 -0.82 -6.05 27.24
N TRP A 65 0.36 -5.88 27.87
CA TRP A 65 1.35 -4.86 27.50
C TRP A 65 2.75 -5.46 27.34
N PRO A 66 2.99 -6.34 26.32
CA PRO A 66 4.32 -6.90 26.05
C PRO A 66 5.25 -5.85 25.42
N PRO A 67 6.57 -6.13 25.33
CA PRO A 67 7.56 -5.18 24.77
C PRO A 67 7.23 -4.65 23.39
N ALA A 68 6.56 -5.42 22.54
CA ALA A 68 6.10 -4.99 21.21
C ALA A 68 5.19 -3.74 21.28
N CYS A 69 4.41 -3.57 22.37
CA CYS A 69 3.58 -2.36 22.56
C CYS A 69 4.41 -1.08 22.62
N TRP A 70 5.57 -1.12 23.26
CA TRP A 70 6.44 0.07 23.33
C TRP A 70 7.00 0.45 21.98
N ALA A 71 7.31 -0.52 21.10
CA ALA A 71 7.76 -0.25 19.76
C ALA A 71 6.64 0.38 18.90
N VAL A 72 5.40 -0.11 19.02
CA VAL A 72 4.24 0.49 18.34
C VAL A 72 4.01 1.93 18.81
N LEU A 73 4.01 2.16 20.12
CA LEU A 73 3.86 3.50 20.69
C LEU A 73 5.01 4.43 20.25
N GLY A 74 6.24 3.92 20.27
CA GLY A 74 7.42 4.65 19.80
C GLY A 74 7.33 5.04 18.33
N PHE A 75 6.81 4.14 17.47
CA PHE A 75 6.61 4.45 16.06
C PHE A 75 5.50 5.48 15.85
N VAL A 76 4.40 5.41 16.60
CA VAL A 76 3.34 6.44 16.57
C VAL A 76 3.89 7.79 16.99
N ALA A 77 4.65 7.86 18.09
CA ALA A 77 5.27 9.11 18.54
C ALA A 77 6.27 9.66 17.50
N TYR A 78 7.05 8.78 16.89
CA TYR A 78 7.98 9.15 15.82
C TYR A 78 7.24 9.66 14.57
N ALA A 79 6.13 9.04 14.19
CA ALA A 79 5.30 9.48 13.08
C ALA A 79 4.70 10.87 13.32
N VAL A 80 4.26 11.17 14.55
CA VAL A 80 3.81 12.51 14.93
C VAL A 80 4.96 13.53 14.81
N PHE A 81 6.14 13.19 15.30
CA PHE A 81 7.33 14.05 15.15
C PHE A 81 7.67 14.28 13.68
N GLN A 82 7.75 13.25 12.87
CA GLN A 82 8.03 13.35 11.43
C GLN A 82 7.01 14.20 10.67
N TYR A 83 5.74 14.09 11.04
CA TYR A 83 4.69 14.93 10.47
C TYR A 83 4.94 16.43 10.71
N THR A 84 5.45 16.81 11.90
CA THR A 84 5.75 18.23 12.21
C THR A 84 6.94 18.77 11.41
N GLN A 85 7.77 17.92 10.84
CA GLN A 85 8.96 18.28 10.07
C GLN A 85 8.78 18.10 8.54
N ALA A 86 7.60 17.67 8.11
CA ALA A 86 7.37 17.26 6.73
C ALA A 86 7.31 18.45 5.76
N ASP A 87 7.99 18.31 4.62
CA ASP A 87 8.01 19.31 3.55
C ASP A 87 6.65 19.46 2.84
N VAL A 88 5.92 18.34 2.65
CA VAL A 88 4.61 18.33 2.01
C VAL A 88 3.59 17.77 2.99
N GLU A 89 2.87 18.67 3.64
CA GLU A 89 1.95 18.40 4.75
C GLU A 89 0.91 17.34 4.40
N TYR A 90 0.23 17.47 3.26
CA TYR A 90 -0.85 16.57 2.86
C TYR A 90 -0.39 15.11 2.75
N VAL A 91 0.80 14.88 2.19
CA VAL A 91 1.38 13.53 2.03
C VAL A 91 1.71 12.93 3.39
N ALA A 92 2.43 13.68 4.23
CA ALA A 92 2.80 13.23 5.58
C ALA A 92 1.58 13.01 6.47
N ARG A 93 0.53 13.84 6.35
CA ARG A 93 -0.72 13.69 7.07
C ARG A 93 -1.42 12.38 6.73
N ARG A 94 -1.48 12.01 5.47
CA ARG A 94 -2.06 10.72 5.05
C ARG A 94 -1.33 9.52 5.66
N GLU A 95 -0.01 9.57 5.72
CA GLU A 95 0.78 8.52 6.38
C GLU A 95 0.58 8.52 7.90
N LEU A 96 0.53 9.69 8.56
CA LEU A 96 0.22 9.77 9.97
C LEU A 96 -1.16 9.18 10.29
N MET A 97 -2.18 9.46 9.47
CA MET A 97 -3.52 8.88 9.61
C MET A 97 -3.49 7.35 9.53
N ARG A 98 -2.71 6.78 8.61
CA ARG A 98 -2.49 5.32 8.50
C ARG A 98 -1.84 4.75 9.76
N VAL A 99 -0.76 5.38 10.22
CA VAL A 99 -0.04 4.94 11.43
C VAL A 99 -0.93 4.98 12.67
N LEU A 100 -1.75 6.02 12.83
CA LEU A 100 -2.70 6.13 13.95
C LEU A 100 -3.77 5.03 13.90
N VAL A 101 -4.36 4.79 12.74
CA VAL A 101 -5.37 3.72 12.55
C VAL A 101 -4.77 2.35 12.83
N TYR A 102 -3.58 2.05 12.30
CA TYR A 102 -2.89 0.78 12.49
C TYR A 102 -2.45 0.59 13.96
N GLY A 103 -1.98 1.64 14.61
CA GLY A 103 -1.62 1.63 16.02
C GLY A 103 -2.81 1.29 16.92
N TRP A 104 -3.95 1.97 16.74
CA TRP A 104 -5.17 1.66 17.49
C TRP A 104 -5.68 0.24 17.19
N LEU A 105 -5.69 -0.17 15.94
CA LEU A 105 -6.11 -1.52 15.55
C LEU A 105 -5.24 -2.59 16.22
N PHE A 106 -3.91 -2.39 16.27
CA PHE A 106 -3.00 -3.28 16.98
C PHE A 106 -3.40 -3.45 18.46
N TYR A 107 -3.62 -2.36 19.18
CA TYR A 107 -3.98 -2.41 20.60
C TYR A 107 -5.38 -3.01 20.84
N ILE A 108 -6.35 -2.69 19.96
CA ILE A 108 -7.70 -3.23 20.04
C ILE A 108 -7.68 -4.75 19.87
N VAL A 109 -7.03 -5.24 18.83
CA VAL A 109 -6.96 -6.68 18.55
C VAL A 109 -6.19 -7.42 19.65
N LEU A 110 -5.02 -6.90 20.03
CA LEU A 110 -4.19 -7.47 21.11
C LEU A 110 -4.99 -7.68 22.39
N ASN A 111 -5.82 -6.71 22.76
CA ASN A 111 -6.45 -6.67 24.08
C ASN A 111 -7.90 -7.18 24.12
N ASN A 112 -8.57 -7.31 22.97
CA ASN A 112 -9.98 -7.72 22.94
C ASN A 112 -10.21 -9.05 22.17
N LEU A 113 -9.32 -9.41 21.21
CA LEU A 113 -9.47 -10.64 20.42
C LEU A 113 -8.47 -11.74 20.84
N HIS A 114 -8.06 -11.74 22.10
CA HIS A 114 -7.06 -12.67 22.63
C HIS A 114 -7.63 -14.03 23.08
N HIS A 115 -8.94 -14.19 23.22
CA HIS A 115 -9.55 -15.49 23.51
C HIS A 115 -9.47 -16.42 22.30
N GLN A 116 -9.37 -17.74 22.56
CA GLN A 116 -9.24 -18.72 21.48
C GLN A 116 -10.43 -18.67 20.51
N GLU A 117 -11.64 -18.50 21.03
CA GLU A 117 -12.86 -18.43 20.22
C GLU A 117 -12.88 -17.20 19.32
N THR A 118 -12.55 -16.01 19.84
CA THR A 118 -12.52 -14.78 19.05
C THR A 118 -11.40 -14.81 18.00
N THR A 119 -10.23 -15.39 18.37
CA THR A 119 -9.15 -15.60 17.39
C THR A 119 -9.57 -16.58 16.29
N GLN A 120 -10.25 -17.67 16.63
CA GLN A 120 -10.75 -18.61 15.63
C GLN A 120 -11.80 -17.98 14.71
N THR A 121 -12.74 -17.20 15.26
CA THR A 121 -13.73 -16.44 14.47
C THR A 121 -13.05 -15.52 13.48
N LEU A 122 -12.04 -14.77 13.92
CA LEU A 122 -11.24 -13.89 13.08
C LEU A 122 -10.55 -14.68 11.94
N LEU A 123 -9.90 -15.81 12.26
CA LEU A 123 -9.21 -16.61 11.27
C LEU A 123 -10.18 -17.24 10.27
N ILE A 124 -11.33 -17.76 10.71
CA ILE A 124 -12.35 -18.33 9.83
C ILE A 124 -12.88 -17.25 8.87
N ALA A 125 -13.14 -16.04 9.36
CA ALA A 125 -13.58 -14.92 8.52
C ALA A 125 -12.51 -14.55 7.47
N LEU A 126 -11.24 -14.45 7.87
CA LEU A 126 -10.14 -14.18 6.95
C LEU A 126 -9.96 -15.29 5.91
N LEU A 127 -10.01 -16.57 6.32
CA LEU A 127 -9.89 -17.71 5.41
C LEU A 127 -11.05 -17.76 4.43
N GLY A 128 -12.27 -17.48 4.88
CA GLY A 128 -13.44 -17.37 4.00
C GLY A 128 -13.27 -16.25 2.97
N LEU A 129 -12.85 -15.08 3.41
CA LEU A 129 -12.60 -13.95 2.53
C LEU A 129 -11.46 -14.21 1.54
N GLY A 130 -10.36 -14.83 2.00
CA GLY A 130 -9.25 -15.25 1.14
C GLY A 130 -9.70 -16.26 0.08
N THR A 131 -10.51 -17.23 0.47
CA THR A 131 -11.09 -18.23 -0.45
C THR A 131 -11.96 -17.57 -1.51
N LEU A 132 -12.88 -16.68 -1.13
CA LEU A 132 -13.75 -15.95 -2.06
C LEU A 132 -12.94 -15.10 -3.05
N ASN A 133 -11.93 -14.38 -2.56
CA ASN A 133 -11.04 -13.58 -3.42
C ASN A 133 -10.23 -14.46 -4.39
N ALA A 134 -9.74 -15.60 -3.92
CA ALA A 134 -9.03 -16.56 -4.76
C ALA A 134 -9.96 -17.16 -5.84
N MET A 135 -11.19 -17.52 -5.49
CA MET A 135 -12.18 -18.00 -6.46
C MET A 135 -12.50 -16.94 -7.52
N TYR A 136 -12.66 -15.67 -7.10
CA TYR A 136 -12.90 -14.59 -8.04
C TYR A 136 -11.68 -14.34 -8.95
N ALA A 137 -10.46 -14.44 -8.44
CA ALA A 137 -9.25 -14.35 -9.26
C ALA A 137 -9.17 -15.49 -10.30
N VAL A 138 -9.51 -16.72 -9.92
CA VAL A 138 -9.58 -17.86 -10.85
C VAL A 138 -10.67 -17.64 -11.91
N TYR A 139 -11.85 -17.18 -11.49
CA TYR A 139 -12.93 -16.82 -12.42
C TYR A 139 -12.47 -15.75 -13.44
N GLN A 140 -11.76 -14.69 -13.01
CA GLN A 140 -11.24 -13.68 -13.91
C GLN A 140 -10.30 -14.25 -14.98
N VAL A 141 -9.45 -15.22 -14.62
CA VAL A 141 -8.55 -15.89 -15.58
C VAL A 141 -9.33 -16.76 -16.55
N LEU A 142 -10.26 -17.57 -16.06
CA LEU A 142 -11.05 -18.50 -16.89
C LEU A 142 -12.00 -17.78 -17.84
N SER A 143 -12.62 -16.69 -17.39
CA SER A 143 -13.54 -15.86 -18.19
C SER A 143 -12.85 -14.79 -19.03
N GLN A 144 -11.51 -14.67 -18.93
CA GLN A 144 -10.71 -13.61 -19.56
C GLN A 144 -11.18 -12.19 -19.15
N SER A 145 -11.79 -12.04 -17.98
CA SER A 145 -12.29 -10.78 -17.50
C SER A 145 -11.15 -9.79 -17.17
N GLN A 146 -11.20 -8.60 -17.74
CA GLN A 146 -10.25 -7.53 -17.49
C GLN A 146 -10.76 -6.53 -16.44
N SER A 147 -11.86 -6.85 -15.75
CA SER A 147 -12.49 -5.96 -14.78
C SER A 147 -12.35 -6.46 -13.36
N VAL A 148 -12.34 -5.51 -12.42
CA VAL A 148 -12.53 -5.71 -10.98
C VAL A 148 -13.75 -4.89 -10.60
N TRP A 149 -14.85 -5.55 -10.23
CA TRP A 149 -16.15 -4.89 -10.12
C TRP A 149 -16.48 -4.15 -11.43
N HIS A 150 -16.59 -2.84 -11.36
CA HIS A 150 -16.84 -1.94 -12.51
C HIS A 150 -15.56 -1.24 -13.02
N PHE A 151 -14.39 -1.51 -12.42
CA PHE A 151 -13.13 -0.91 -12.83
C PHE A 151 -12.41 -1.79 -13.86
N ILE A 152 -11.92 -1.21 -14.93
CA ILE A 152 -11.04 -1.88 -15.89
C ILE A 152 -9.62 -1.91 -15.29
N LYS A 153 -8.99 -3.07 -15.28
CA LYS A 153 -7.59 -3.21 -14.85
C LYS A 153 -6.66 -2.49 -15.82
N PRO A 154 -5.52 -1.95 -15.35
CA PRO A 154 -4.44 -1.52 -16.24
C PRO A 154 -4.02 -2.65 -17.20
N GLU A 155 -3.67 -2.31 -18.44
CA GLU A 155 -3.28 -3.28 -19.49
C GLU A 155 -2.18 -4.26 -19.04
N GLY A 156 -1.19 -3.78 -18.28
CA GLY A 156 -0.13 -4.62 -17.73
C GLY A 156 -0.60 -5.75 -16.77
N TYR A 157 -1.88 -5.73 -16.37
CA TYR A 157 -2.50 -6.75 -15.53
C TYR A 157 -3.50 -7.65 -16.27
N PHE A 158 -3.68 -7.46 -17.56
CA PHE A 158 -4.56 -8.29 -18.36
C PHE A 158 -4.09 -9.75 -18.35
N GLY A 159 -5.03 -10.70 -18.43
CA GLY A 159 -4.77 -12.13 -18.35
C GLY A 159 -4.40 -12.66 -16.96
N ARG A 160 -4.32 -11.80 -15.93
CA ARG A 160 -3.97 -12.15 -14.55
C ARG A 160 -5.18 -12.02 -13.62
N GLY A 161 -5.30 -12.96 -12.67
CA GLY A 161 -6.30 -12.89 -11.61
C GLY A 161 -5.89 -11.91 -10.52
N SER A 162 -6.74 -10.97 -10.19
CA SER A 162 -6.51 -9.99 -9.13
C SER A 162 -7.58 -10.02 -8.02
N GLY A 163 -8.61 -10.88 -8.17
CA GLY A 163 -9.73 -10.90 -7.25
C GLY A 163 -10.39 -9.52 -7.17
N THR A 164 -10.63 -9.05 -5.97
CA THR A 164 -11.17 -7.71 -5.73
C THR A 164 -10.09 -6.60 -5.69
N TYR A 165 -8.80 -6.95 -5.76
CA TYR A 165 -7.71 -5.99 -5.89
C TYR A 165 -7.51 -5.58 -7.36
N ILE A 166 -7.01 -4.37 -7.59
CA ILE A 166 -6.64 -3.95 -8.95
C ILE A 166 -5.34 -4.61 -9.37
N CYS A 167 -4.33 -4.64 -8.49
CA CYS A 167 -3.03 -5.25 -8.74
C CYS A 167 -3.00 -6.73 -8.31
N PRO A 168 -2.68 -7.67 -9.22
CA PRO A 168 -2.55 -9.08 -8.89
C PRO A 168 -1.52 -9.39 -7.80
N ASN A 169 -0.43 -8.61 -7.72
CA ASN A 169 0.60 -8.82 -6.71
C ASN A 169 0.07 -8.55 -5.29
N HIS A 170 -0.82 -7.56 -5.14
CA HIS A 170 -1.42 -7.23 -3.84
C HIS A 170 -2.38 -8.33 -3.38
N LEU A 171 -3.13 -8.94 -4.30
CA LEU A 171 -3.90 -10.14 -3.98
C LEU A 171 -2.99 -11.29 -3.55
N ALA A 172 -1.87 -11.52 -4.25
CA ALA A 172 -0.90 -12.53 -3.84
C ALA A 172 -0.41 -12.28 -2.41
N GLY A 173 -0.05 -11.04 -2.07
CA GLY A 173 0.34 -10.62 -0.71
C GLY A 173 -0.73 -10.88 0.34
N PHE A 174 -2.00 -10.69 0.01
CA PHE A 174 -3.12 -11.02 0.89
C PHE A 174 -3.26 -12.53 1.10
N LEU A 175 -3.27 -13.32 0.02
CA LEU A 175 -3.48 -14.77 0.08
C LEU A 175 -2.31 -15.52 0.73
N GLU A 176 -1.06 -15.07 0.54
CA GLU A 176 0.12 -15.70 1.13
C GLU A 176 0.19 -15.54 2.65
N MET A 177 -0.42 -14.49 3.21
CA MET A 177 -0.58 -14.38 4.66
C MET A 177 -1.56 -15.40 5.22
N LEU A 178 -2.57 -15.82 4.45
CA LEU A 178 -3.67 -16.66 4.91
C LEU A 178 -3.45 -18.15 4.62
N LEU A 179 -2.83 -18.50 3.51
CA LEU A 179 -2.64 -19.90 3.10
C LEU A 179 -1.88 -20.72 4.16
N PRO A 180 -0.77 -20.27 4.76
CA PRO A 180 -0.10 -21.02 5.83
C PRO A 180 -0.98 -21.22 7.08
N ILE A 181 -1.91 -20.30 7.35
CA ILE A 181 -2.88 -20.44 8.44
C ILE A 181 -3.82 -21.60 8.14
N ALA A 182 -4.41 -21.64 6.93
CA ALA A 182 -5.28 -22.74 6.52
C ALA A 182 -4.55 -24.09 6.56
N ALA A 183 -3.33 -24.15 6.02
CA ALA A 183 -2.50 -25.36 6.04
C ALA A 183 -2.20 -25.82 7.48
N ALA A 184 -1.83 -24.91 8.37
CA ALA A 184 -1.57 -25.24 9.78
C ALA A 184 -2.83 -25.77 10.48
N GLN A 185 -4.02 -25.24 10.18
CA GLN A 185 -5.29 -25.74 10.73
C GLN A 185 -5.59 -27.17 10.25
N VAL A 186 -5.30 -27.54 9.01
CA VAL A 186 -5.44 -28.91 8.50
C VAL A 186 -4.58 -29.90 9.29
N PHE A 187 -3.29 -29.59 9.41
CA PHE A 187 -2.31 -30.56 9.94
C PHE A 187 -2.24 -30.59 11.47
N LEU A 188 -2.35 -29.45 12.13
CA LEU A 188 -2.02 -29.31 13.55
C LEU A 188 -3.23 -29.08 14.47
N SER A 189 -4.39 -28.66 13.95
CA SER A 189 -5.55 -28.36 14.78
C SER A 189 -6.27 -29.62 15.29
N ARG A 190 -7.06 -29.44 16.36
CA ARG A 190 -8.00 -30.42 16.91
C ARG A 190 -9.38 -30.37 16.23
N ALA A 191 -9.53 -29.55 15.21
CA ALA A 191 -10.78 -29.41 14.47
C ALA A 191 -11.30 -30.78 14.02
N ASN A 192 -12.63 -30.90 13.93
CA ASN A 192 -13.27 -32.09 13.44
C ASN A 192 -12.94 -32.34 11.95
N PRO A 193 -13.16 -33.55 11.43
CA PRO A 193 -12.82 -33.86 10.03
C PRO A 193 -13.47 -32.95 9.01
N VAL A 194 -14.73 -32.54 9.24
CA VAL A 194 -15.47 -31.65 8.33
C VAL A 194 -14.79 -30.27 8.26
N ALA A 195 -14.46 -29.68 9.41
CA ALA A 195 -13.74 -28.39 9.44
C ALA A 195 -12.38 -28.49 8.75
N LYS A 196 -11.66 -29.62 8.90
CA LYS A 196 -10.38 -29.85 8.19
C LYS A 196 -10.53 -29.92 6.69
N VAL A 197 -11.63 -30.50 6.18
CA VAL A 197 -11.95 -30.48 4.75
C VAL A 197 -12.12 -29.05 4.27
N PHE A 198 -12.85 -28.20 5.02
CA PHE A 198 -12.99 -26.78 4.66
C PHE A 198 -11.66 -26.03 4.69
N TYR A 199 -10.79 -26.25 5.69
CA TYR A 199 -9.45 -25.63 5.72
C TYR A 199 -8.58 -26.13 4.56
N GLY A 200 -8.66 -27.42 4.21
CA GLY A 200 -7.95 -28.00 3.06
C GLY A 200 -8.43 -27.42 1.74
N TYR A 201 -9.73 -27.30 1.59
CA TYR A 201 -10.34 -26.64 0.43
C TYR A 201 -9.89 -25.17 0.33
N ALA A 202 -9.96 -24.41 1.41
CA ALA A 202 -9.51 -23.03 1.44
C ALA A 202 -8.02 -22.90 1.08
N ALA A 203 -7.16 -23.76 1.63
CA ALA A 203 -5.74 -23.79 1.29
C ALA A 203 -5.50 -24.08 -0.20
N LEU A 204 -6.20 -25.07 -0.76
CA LEU A 204 -6.08 -25.43 -2.17
C LEU A 204 -6.55 -24.28 -3.08
N VAL A 205 -7.72 -23.72 -2.81
CA VAL A 205 -8.28 -22.61 -3.60
C VAL A 205 -7.38 -21.38 -3.54
N MET A 206 -6.87 -21.03 -2.36
CA MET A 206 -5.92 -19.91 -2.21
C MET A 206 -4.60 -20.18 -2.94
N LEU A 207 -4.09 -21.41 -2.93
CA LEU A 207 -2.89 -21.79 -3.68
C LEU A 207 -3.10 -21.61 -5.19
N ILE A 208 -4.24 -22.09 -5.71
CA ILE A 208 -4.63 -21.89 -7.12
C ILE A 208 -4.82 -20.38 -7.41
N GLY A 209 -5.44 -19.64 -6.50
CA GLY A 209 -5.61 -18.19 -6.60
C GLY A 209 -4.27 -17.44 -6.69
N ILE A 210 -3.29 -17.80 -5.85
CA ILE A 210 -1.92 -17.26 -5.95
C ILE A 210 -1.31 -17.62 -7.31
N GLY A 211 -1.51 -18.85 -7.81
CA GLY A 211 -1.14 -19.25 -9.16
C GLY A 211 -1.74 -18.33 -10.22
N ALA A 212 -3.05 -18.07 -10.14
CA ALA A 212 -3.78 -17.22 -11.07
C ALA A 212 -3.31 -15.76 -11.08
N THR A 213 -2.69 -15.27 -9.98
CA THR A 213 -2.11 -13.92 -9.96
C THR A 213 -0.88 -13.78 -10.86
N ILE A 214 -0.20 -14.86 -11.18
CA ILE A 214 1.09 -14.90 -11.90
C ILE A 214 2.09 -13.89 -11.25
N SER A 215 2.07 -13.79 -9.92
CA SER A 215 2.99 -12.95 -9.15
C SER A 215 4.25 -13.74 -8.78
N ARG A 216 5.38 -13.42 -9.40
CA ARG A 216 6.66 -14.08 -9.10
C ARG A 216 7.07 -13.89 -7.64
N GLY A 217 6.90 -12.66 -7.10
CA GLY A 217 7.15 -12.36 -5.69
C GLY A 217 6.29 -13.23 -4.77
N GLY A 218 4.98 -13.31 -5.04
CA GLY A 218 4.06 -14.14 -4.28
C GLY A 218 4.40 -15.64 -4.33
N TRP A 219 4.84 -16.15 -5.49
CA TRP A 219 5.24 -17.55 -5.62
C TRP A 219 6.50 -17.89 -4.82
N ILE A 220 7.52 -17.00 -4.86
CA ILE A 220 8.73 -17.16 -4.08
C ILE A 220 8.41 -17.12 -2.58
N SER A 221 7.60 -16.17 -2.16
CA SER A 221 7.25 -15.94 -0.76
C SER A 221 6.47 -17.10 -0.17
N ILE A 222 5.41 -17.54 -0.87
CA ILE A 222 4.63 -18.68 -0.39
C ILE A 222 5.42 -19.99 -0.48
N GLY A 223 6.23 -20.18 -1.51
CA GLY A 223 7.13 -21.32 -1.65
C GLY A 223 8.09 -21.43 -0.48
N PHE A 224 8.70 -20.31 -0.08
CA PHE A 224 9.59 -20.25 1.07
C PHE A 224 8.85 -20.56 2.39
N ALA A 225 7.68 -19.94 2.62
CA ALA A 225 6.89 -20.17 3.82
C ALA A 225 6.42 -21.64 3.93
N LEU A 226 5.97 -22.23 2.82
CA LEU A 226 5.57 -23.65 2.78
C LEU A 226 6.78 -24.59 2.96
N LEU A 227 7.94 -24.26 2.41
CA LEU A 227 9.16 -25.00 2.67
C LEU A 227 9.49 -25.05 4.17
N VAL A 228 9.48 -23.90 4.83
CA VAL A 228 9.69 -23.84 6.29
C VAL A 228 8.63 -24.64 7.04
N PHE A 229 7.36 -24.53 6.63
CA PHE A 229 6.25 -25.30 7.20
C PHE A 229 6.48 -26.81 7.09
N PHE A 230 6.80 -27.30 5.90
CA PHE A 230 7.02 -28.73 5.67
C PHE A 230 8.29 -29.23 6.37
N VAL A 231 9.36 -28.44 6.47
CA VAL A 231 10.53 -28.79 7.27
C VAL A 231 10.16 -28.96 8.75
N VAL A 232 9.32 -28.09 9.30
CA VAL A 232 8.83 -28.21 10.68
C VAL A 232 7.98 -29.46 10.87
N LEU A 233 7.10 -29.79 9.92
CA LEU A 233 6.28 -31.00 9.98
C LEU A 233 7.11 -32.28 9.78
N PHE A 234 8.07 -32.27 8.85
CA PHE A 234 8.90 -33.45 8.54
C PHE A 234 9.73 -33.93 9.73
N ARG A 235 10.06 -33.03 10.69
CA ARG A 235 10.71 -33.42 11.95
C ARG A 235 9.84 -34.36 12.78
N GLN A 236 8.53 -34.44 12.56
CA GLN A 236 7.60 -35.34 13.24
C GLN A 236 7.37 -36.59 12.38
N ARG A 237 7.74 -37.76 12.84
CA ARG A 237 7.67 -39.02 12.09
C ARG A 237 6.29 -39.30 11.48
N SER A 238 5.22 -38.94 12.21
CA SER A 238 3.82 -39.14 11.77
C SER A 238 3.40 -38.30 10.55
N TYR A 239 4.11 -37.25 10.22
CA TYR A 239 3.75 -36.38 9.06
C TYR A 239 4.65 -36.59 7.85
N ARG A 240 5.75 -37.35 7.95
CA ARG A 240 6.75 -37.49 6.87
C ARG A 240 6.14 -37.94 5.55
N LEU A 241 5.33 -39.01 5.57
CA LEU A 241 4.69 -39.51 4.36
C LEU A 241 3.74 -38.49 3.75
N VAL A 242 2.90 -37.84 4.59
CA VAL A 242 1.94 -36.84 4.15
C VAL A 242 2.66 -35.62 3.57
N VAL A 243 3.76 -35.18 4.20
CA VAL A 243 4.60 -34.09 3.67
C VAL A 243 5.17 -34.44 2.31
N VAL A 244 5.77 -35.64 2.16
CA VAL A 244 6.34 -36.09 0.88
C VAL A 244 5.28 -36.09 -0.21
N VAL A 245 4.12 -36.71 0.06
CA VAL A 245 3.00 -36.79 -0.91
C VAL A 245 2.52 -35.36 -1.27
N THR A 246 2.32 -34.49 -0.28
CA THR A 246 1.85 -33.11 -0.54
C THR A 246 2.86 -32.33 -1.39
N VAL A 247 4.16 -32.42 -1.06
CA VAL A 247 5.22 -31.73 -1.82
C VAL A 247 5.30 -32.26 -3.26
N LEU A 248 5.16 -33.59 -3.46
CA LEU A 248 5.12 -34.17 -4.79
C LEU A 248 3.90 -33.69 -5.59
N VAL A 249 2.71 -33.72 -5.01
CA VAL A 249 1.47 -33.31 -5.69
C VAL A 249 1.55 -31.81 -6.06
N VAL A 250 1.95 -30.96 -5.13
CA VAL A 250 2.11 -29.52 -5.39
C VAL A 250 3.22 -29.27 -6.42
N GLY A 251 4.34 -29.99 -6.33
CA GLY A 251 5.46 -29.89 -7.27
C GLY A 251 5.07 -30.30 -8.69
N ILE A 252 4.35 -31.42 -8.84
CA ILE A 252 3.83 -31.89 -10.15
C ILE A 252 2.82 -30.87 -10.71
N GLY A 253 1.89 -30.36 -9.89
CA GLY A 253 0.94 -29.34 -10.30
C GLY A 253 1.60 -28.05 -10.74
N ALA A 254 2.61 -27.60 -10.02
CA ALA A 254 3.41 -26.43 -10.39
C ALA A 254 4.19 -26.65 -11.70
N ALA A 255 4.86 -27.80 -11.85
CA ALA A 255 5.57 -28.16 -13.08
C ALA A 255 4.62 -28.24 -14.29
N PHE A 256 3.44 -28.85 -14.12
CA PHE A 256 2.42 -28.89 -15.18
C PHE A 256 1.95 -27.47 -15.56
N SER A 257 1.69 -26.61 -14.58
CA SER A 257 1.29 -25.21 -14.83
C SER A 257 2.38 -24.43 -15.58
N LEU A 258 3.65 -24.61 -15.21
CA LEU A 258 4.78 -23.97 -15.89
C LEU A 258 4.94 -24.42 -17.34
N THR A 259 4.62 -25.67 -17.65
CA THR A 259 4.80 -26.24 -19.00
C THR A 259 3.59 -26.07 -19.91
N ARG A 260 2.41 -25.81 -19.40
CA ARG A 260 1.16 -25.78 -20.19
C ARG A 260 0.45 -24.43 -20.22
N ALA A 261 0.60 -23.59 -19.19
CA ALA A 261 -0.08 -22.31 -19.15
C ALA A 261 0.68 -21.26 -19.99
N TYR A 262 0.12 -20.86 -21.13
CA TYR A 262 0.72 -19.89 -22.05
C TYR A 262 1.12 -18.57 -21.36
N GLU A 263 0.25 -17.98 -20.56
CA GLU A 263 0.54 -16.73 -19.85
C GLU A 263 1.67 -16.90 -18.81
N VAL A 264 1.76 -18.06 -18.17
CA VAL A 264 2.86 -18.38 -17.26
C VAL A 264 4.17 -18.52 -18.04
N GLN A 265 4.16 -19.27 -19.15
CA GLN A 265 5.33 -19.43 -20.03
C GLN A 265 5.79 -18.09 -20.59
N LYS A 266 4.88 -17.28 -21.15
CA LYS A 266 5.17 -15.95 -21.67
C LYS A 266 5.89 -15.07 -20.63
N ARG A 267 5.45 -15.13 -19.37
CA ARG A 267 6.03 -14.33 -18.29
C ARG A 267 7.37 -14.91 -17.79
N PHE A 268 7.58 -16.23 -17.83
CA PHE A 268 8.85 -16.86 -17.46
C PHE A 268 9.87 -16.86 -18.61
N HIS A 269 9.48 -17.00 -19.86
CA HIS A 269 10.37 -16.84 -21.01
C HIS A 269 10.87 -15.42 -21.19
N ASN A 270 10.10 -14.41 -20.77
CA ASN A 270 10.52 -13.02 -20.77
C ASN A 270 11.52 -12.68 -19.64
N VAL A 271 11.87 -13.65 -18.77
CA VAL A 271 12.93 -13.50 -17.75
C VAL A 271 14.32 -13.48 -18.38
N LEU A 272 14.47 -13.96 -19.64
CA LEU A 272 15.73 -13.84 -20.35
C LEU A 272 16.12 -12.37 -20.60
N PRO A 273 17.43 -12.03 -20.51
CA PRO A 273 17.90 -10.64 -20.57
C PRO A 273 17.44 -9.99 -21.89
N GLY A 274 16.46 -9.14 -21.83
CA GLY A 274 16.01 -8.35 -23.01
C GLY A 274 14.54 -7.97 -23.06
N ARG A 275 13.61 -8.67 -22.41
CA ARG A 275 12.18 -8.54 -22.72
C ARG A 275 11.22 -8.20 -21.56
N ASP A 276 11.63 -8.30 -20.30
CA ASP A 276 10.72 -7.99 -19.17
C ASP A 276 11.07 -6.65 -18.52
N GLN A 277 10.25 -5.63 -18.78
CA GLN A 277 10.39 -4.31 -18.19
C GLN A 277 10.23 -4.33 -16.65
N ASP A 278 9.34 -5.17 -16.11
CA ASP A 278 9.04 -5.22 -14.66
C ASP A 278 10.26 -5.63 -13.80
N ILE A 279 11.04 -6.64 -14.22
CA ILE A 279 12.23 -7.07 -13.44
C ILE A 279 13.37 -6.06 -13.56
N ARG A 280 13.52 -5.43 -14.72
CA ARG A 280 14.58 -4.44 -14.97
C ARG A 280 14.32 -3.13 -14.27
N VAL A 281 13.07 -2.73 -14.15
CA VAL A 281 12.67 -1.46 -13.54
C VAL A 281 12.83 -1.48 -12.02
N ARG A 282 12.56 -2.60 -11.34
CA ARG A 282 12.64 -2.66 -9.87
C ARG A 282 14.01 -2.29 -9.29
N PRO A 283 15.14 -2.88 -9.73
CA PRO A 283 16.46 -2.44 -9.26
C PRO A 283 16.75 -0.97 -9.57
N LEU A 284 16.22 -0.44 -10.69
CA LEU A 284 16.35 0.97 -11.02
C LEU A 284 15.58 1.89 -10.06
N LEU A 285 14.51 1.40 -9.40
CA LEU A 285 13.78 2.12 -8.36
C LEU A 285 14.46 2.02 -6.99
N TRP A 286 15.25 0.99 -6.75
CA TRP A 286 15.99 0.82 -5.51
C TRP A 286 17.14 1.83 -5.39
N ILE A 287 17.77 2.20 -6.52
CA ILE A 287 18.85 3.19 -6.55
C ILE A 287 18.39 4.56 -6.04
N PRO A 288 17.30 5.16 -6.51
CA PRO A 288 16.73 6.38 -5.94
C PRO A 288 16.42 6.27 -4.44
N ALA A 289 15.76 5.19 -4.02
CA ALA A 289 15.43 4.97 -2.61
C ALA A 289 16.70 4.97 -1.73
N PHE A 290 17.74 4.26 -2.17
CA PHE A 290 19.03 4.22 -1.47
C PHE A 290 19.71 5.59 -1.46
N LYS A 291 19.70 6.34 -2.57
CA LYS A 291 20.27 7.69 -2.64
C LYS A 291 19.54 8.66 -1.71
N MET A 292 18.19 8.64 -1.68
CA MET A 292 17.39 9.44 -0.76
C MET A 292 17.77 9.17 0.69
N TRP A 293 17.88 7.87 1.07
CA TRP A 293 18.35 7.52 2.40
C TRP A 293 19.77 8.01 2.68
N ARG A 294 20.70 7.83 1.75
CA ARG A 294 22.09 8.28 1.92
C ARG A 294 22.19 9.79 2.16
N ASP A 295 21.35 10.56 1.49
CA ASP A 295 21.32 12.01 1.62
C ASP A 295 20.57 12.45 2.89
N HIS A 296 19.65 11.62 3.41
CA HIS A 296 18.87 11.85 4.63
C HIS A 296 18.89 10.62 5.58
N PRO A 297 20.03 10.19 6.14
CA PRO A 297 20.18 8.86 6.73
C PRO A 297 19.40 8.65 8.02
N VAL A 298 19.24 9.68 8.84
CA VAL A 298 18.69 9.56 10.19
C VAL A 298 17.15 9.58 10.16
N LEU A 299 16.58 10.59 9.54
CA LEU A 299 15.13 10.85 9.51
C LEU A 299 14.46 10.37 8.22
N GLY A 300 15.21 10.13 7.16
CA GLY A 300 14.66 9.92 5.82
C GLY A 300 14.21 11.22 5.16
N VAL A 301 13.54 11.10 4.01
CA VAL A 301 13.00 12.26 3.27
C VAL A 301 11.61 12.69 3.76
N GLY A 302 11.03 11.96 4.69
CA GLY A 302 9.71 12.23 5.27
C GLY A 302 8.67 11.14 4.96
N PRO A 303 7.62 11.01 5.79
CA PRO A 303 6.59 9.98 5.64
C PRO A 303 5.89 10.05 4.28
N GLY A 304 5.97 8.97 3.48
CA GLY A 304 5.35 8.89 2.17
C GLY A 304 5.95 9.81 1.10
N HIS A 305 7.17 10.33 1.30
CA HIS A 305 7.79 11.30 0.39
C HIS A 305 8.62 10.66 -0.73
N PHE A 306 8.67 9.35 -0.85
CA PHE A 306 9.43 8.69 -1.92
C PHE A 306 9.05 9.22 -3.31
N ASP A 307 7.76 9.24 -3.67
CA ASP A 307 7.30 9.71 -4.98
C ASP A 307 7.45 11.23 -5.15
N VAL A 308 7.33 12.00 -4.05
CA VAL A 308 7.53 13.46 -4.03
C VAL A 308 8.98 13.82 -4.37
N ARG A 309 9.93 13.07 -3.82
CA ARG A 309 11.37 13.31 -4.01
C ARG A 309 11.95 12.59 -5.22
N PHE A 310 11.24 11.59 -5.77
CA PHE A 310 11.70 10.78 -6.89
C PHE A 310 12.17 11.59 -8.11
N PRO A 311 11.53 12.69 -8.53
CA PRO A 311 11.96 13.48 -9.68
C PRO A 311 13.45 13.83 -9.65
N ALA A 312 13.96 14.30 -8.53
CA ALA A 312 15.38 14.70 -8.38
C ALA A 312 16.36 13.51 -8.45
N TYR A 313 15.89 12.30 -8.22
CA TYR A 313 16.70 11.07 -8.20
C TYR A 313 16.41 10.15 -9.40
N ARG A 314 15.60 10.57 -10.35
CA ARG A 314 15.12 9.77 -11.48
C ARG A 314 16.28 9.16 -12.30
N PRO A 315 16.36 7.85 -12.45
CA PRO A 315 17.23 7.22 -13.44
C PRO A 315 16.70 7.48 -14.87
N ILE A 316 17.59 7.66 -15.85
CA ILE A 316 17.20 7.92 -17.24
C ILE A 316 16.25 6.85 -17.81
N LEU A 317 16.45 5.59 -17.43
CA LEU A 317 15.63 4.47 -17.91
C LEU A 317 14.22 4.39 -17.28
N VAL A 318 13.92 5.20 -16.27
CA VAL A 318 12.62 5.20 -15.59
C VAL A 318 11.85 6.48 -15.91
N GLN A 319 10.97 6.40 -16.90
CA GLN A 319 10.21 7.56 -17.36
C GLN A 319 8.80 7.68 -16.76
N ALA A 320 8.27 6.60 -16.18
CA ALA A 320 7.05 6.66 -15.38
C ALA A 320 7.32 7.27 -13.99
N ARG A 321 6.30 7.84 -13.35
CA ARG A 321 6.36 8.27 -11.94
C ARG A 321 5.99 7.07 -11.06
N PRO A 322 6.93 6.47 -10.32
CA PRO A 322 6.64 5.40 -9.37
C PRO A 322 6.11 5.99 -8.07
N TYR A 323 5.05 5.44 -7.53
CA TYR A 323 4.57 5.82 -6.19
C TYR A 323 5.43 5.20 -5.08
N TRP A 324 6.06 4.04 -5.34
CA TRP A 324 6.80 3.25 -4.36
C TRP A 324 8.04 2.60 -4.98
N ALA A 325 9.02 2.26 -4.14
CA ALA A 325 10.28 1.64 -4.58
C ALA A 325 10.14 0.16 -4.99
N HIS A 326 8.96 -0.47 -4.90
CA HIS A 326 8.75 -1.92 -5.05
C HIS A 326 9.69 -2.76 -4.17
N ASN A 327 9.96 -2.25 -2.98
CA ASN A 327 10.69 -2.90 -1.90
C ASN A 327 10.33 -2.15 -0.61
N ASP A 328 9.52 -2.76 0.27
CA ASP A 328 9.06 -2.10 1.49
C ASP A 328 10.21 -1.68 2.41
N TYR A 329 11.32 -2.45 2.44
CA TYR A 329 12.47 -2.12 3.30
C TYR A 329 13.19 -0.86 2.83
N LEU A 330 13.49 -0.77 1.52
CA LEU A 330 14.14 0.40 0.94
C LEU A 330 13.23 1.62 0.95
N ASN A 331 11.93 1.43 0.71
CA ASN A 331 10.96 2.51 0.79
C ASN A 331 10.87 3.06 2.22
N THR A 332 10.77 2.16 3.21
CA THR A 332 10.75 2.54 4.63
C THR A 332 12.04 3.24 5.04
N LEU A 333 13.18 2.77 4.53
CA LEU A 333 14.49 3.37 4.79
C LEU A 333 14.59 4.78 4.19
N ALA A 334 14.09 4.97 2.96
CA ALA A 334 14.05 6.28 2.31
C ALA A 334 13.12 7.26 3.04
N ASP A 335 11.90 6.84 3.38
CA ASP A 335 10.88 7.72 3.97
C ASP A 335 11.12 8.00 5.47
N TRP A 336 11.52 6.99 6.25
CA TRP A 336 11.55 7.04 7.72
C TRP A 336 12.97 7.02 8.31
N GLY A 337 14.01 6.83 7.50
CA GLY A 337 15.41 6.79 7.92
C GLY A 337 15.74 5.66 8.89
N LEU A 338 16.93 5.73 9.48
CA LEU A 338 17.42 4.71 10.42
C LEU A 338 16.61 4.63 11.71
N ILE A 339 16.04 5.74 12.19
CA ILE A 339 15.20 5.72 13.40
C ILE A 339 13.94 4.90 13.15
N GLY A 340 13.22 5.16 12.05
CA GLY A 340 12.01 4.41 11.70
C GLY A 340 12.28 2.92 11.52
N VAL A 341 13.31 2.58 10.72
CA VAL A 341 13.73 1.19 10.51
C VAL A 341 14.17 0.53 11.81
N GLY A 342 14.86 1.25 12.69
CA GLY A 342 15.28 0.75 14.01
C GLY A 342 14.09 0.39 14.91
N ILE A 343 13.06 1.24 14.94
CA ILE A 343 11.83 0.97 15.73
C ILE A 343 11.07 -0.23 15.16
N ILE A 344 10.92 -0.32 13.83
CA ILE A 344 10.28 -1.46 13.16
C ILE A 344 11.11 -2.74 13.39
N GLY A 345 12.44 -2.67 13.29
CA GLY A 345 13.33 -3.78 13.58
C GLY A 345 13.22 -4.27 15.03
N ALA A 346 13.12 -3.35 15.99
CA ALA A 346 12.86 -3.69 17.39
C ALA A 346 11.50 -4.39 17.57
N PHE A 347 10.45 -3.89 16.93
CA PHE A 347 9.12 -4.52 16.93
C PHE A 347 9.18 -5.95 16.38
N LEU A 348 9.77 -6.17 15.21
CA LEU A 348 9.90 -7.49 14.59
C LEU A 348 10.75 -8.44 15.47
N THR A 349 11.80 -7.92 16.11
CA THR A 349 12.62 -8.69 17.06
C THR A 349 11.80 -9.12 18.27
N PHE A 350 11.02 -8.22 18.87
CA PHE A 350 10.14 -8.58 19.99
C PHE A 350 9.08 -9.60 19.57
N LEU A 351 8.53 -9.46 18.36
CA LEU A 351 7.57 -10.41 17.81
C LEU A 351 8.21 -11.80 17.61
N ALA A 352 9.41 -11.87 17.06
CA ALA A 352 10.16 -13.12 16.87
C ALA A 352 10.51 -13.80 18.20
N ILE A 353 10.97 -13.04 19.20
CA ILE A 353 11.23 -13.56 20.55
C ILE A 353 9.92 -14.06 21.18
N GLY A 354 8.83 -13.31 21.05
CA GLY A 354 7.50 -13.70 21.52
C GLY A 354 7.02 -14.99 20.86
N PHE A 355 7.15 -15.11 19.55
CA PHE A 355 6.85 -16.31 18.79
C PHE A 355 7.67 -17.53 19.29
N ALA A 356 8.99 -17.38 19.39
CA ALA A 356 9.88 -18.45 19.85
C ALA A 356 9.56 -18.91 21.28
N ARG A 357 9.20 -17.99 22.17
CA ARG A 357 8.75 -18.33 23.54
C ARG A 357 7.40 -19.04 23.51
N THR A 358 6.43 -18.52 22.78
CA THR A 358 5.07 -19.07 22.72
C THR A 358 5.07 -20.49 22.16
N THR A 359 5.84 -20.79 21.11
CA THR A 359 5.91 -22.13 20.52
C THR A 359 6.37 -23.21 21.47
N LYS A 360 7.21 -22.86 22.46
CA LYS A 360 7.67 -23.81 23.49
C LYS A 360 6.56 -24.21 24.47
N TYR A 361 5.63 -23.29 24.78
CA TYR A 361 4.60 -23.49 25.80
C TYR A 361 3.26 -23.97 25.23
N VAL A 362 2.91 -23.55 24.02
CA VAL A 362 1.66 -23.94 23.36
C VAL A 362 1.56 -25.46 23.14
N ARG A 363 2.71 -26.17 23.12
CA ARG A 363 2.79 -27.64 22.99
C ARG A 363 2.89 -28.39 24.31
N ARG A 364 3.00 -27.69 25.46
CA ARG A 364 3.29 -28.30 26.78
C ARG A 364 2.10 -28.41 27.74
N THR A 365 0.87 -28.18 27.25
CA THR A 365 -0.32 -28.40 28.10
C THR A 365 -0.45 -29.91 28.39
N GLN A 366 -0.79 -30.30 29.63
CA GLN A 366 -0.94 -31.73 30.02
C GLN A 366 -1.85 -32.51 29.07
N SER A 367 -2.90 -31.88 28.53
CA SER A 367 -3.77 -32.46 27.52
C SER A 367 -3.09 -32.67 26.14
N ASP A 368 -1.95 -32.02 25.88
CA ASP A 368 -1.20 -32.13 24.64
C ASP A 368 -0.07 -33.17 24.69
N LEU A 369 0.23 -33.72 25.86
CA LEU A 369 1.23 -34.81 26.01
C LEU A 369 0.78 -36.12 25.38
N THR A 370 -0.53 -36.35 25.33
CA THR A 370 -1.15 -37.55 24.73
C THR A 370 -1.69 -37.32 23.31
N VAL A 371 -1.95 -36.05 22.93
CA VAL A 371 -2.51 -35.68 21.64
C VAL A 371 -1.51 -34.83 20.86
N LYS A 372 -1.09 -35.28 19.67
CA LYS A 372 -0.12 -34.60 18.79
C LYS A 372 -0.66 -33.31 18.16
N LYS A 373 -1.90 -32.90 18.41
CA LYS A 373 -2.61 -31.78 17.78
C LYS A 373 -2.96 -30.71 18.79
N SER A 374 -2.84 -29.42 18.38
CA SER A 374 -3.14 -28.25 19.22
C SER A 374 -3.63 -27.09 18.36
N ASP A 375 -4.83 -26.56 18.64
CA ASP A 375 -5.40 -25.41 17.93
C ASP A 375 -4.56 -24.15 18.10
N ARG A 376 -3.98 -23.99 19.28
CA ARG A 376 -3.07 -22.87 19.57
C ARG A 376 -1.79 -22.99 18.77
N ALA A 377 -1.21 -24.19 18.66
CA ALA A 377 0.00 -24.42 17.87
C ALA A 377 -0.29 -24.17 16.37
N ALA A 378 -1.44 -24.61 15.87
CA ALA A 378 -1.86 -24.34 14.51
C ALA A 378 -1.99 -22.84 14.24
N THR A 379 -2.64 -22.10 15.14
CA THR A 379 -2.81 -20.65 15.04
C THR A 379 -1.46 -19.92 15.05
N VAL A 380 -0.62 -20.17 16.04
CA VAL A 380 0.68 -19.48 16.21
C VAL A 380 1.61 -19.77 15.02
N LEU A 381 1.73 -21.04 14.62
CA LEU A 381 2.58 -21.42 13.50
C LEU A 381 2.05 -20.86 12.17
N GLY A 382 0.74 -20.98 11.94
CA GLY A 382 0.10 -20.49 10.71
C GLY A 382 0.27 -18.97 10.55
N ILE A 383 -0.03 -18.19 11.58
CA ILE A 383 0.16 -16.73 11.58
C ILE A 383 1.65 -16.38 11.39
N GLY A 384 2.54 -17.03 12.14
CA GLY A 384 3.98 -16.76 12.02
C GLY A 384 4.52 -17.01 10.62
N LEU A 385 4.07 -18.07 9.94
CA LEU A 385 4.47 -18.38 8.56
C LEU A 385 3.82 -17.44 7.54
N GLY A 386 2.57 -17.03 7.77
CA GLY A 386 1.92 -16.02 6.92
C GLY A 386 2.65 -14.68 6.97
N LEU A 387 3.05 -14.24 8.16
CA LEU A 387 3.88 -13.03 8.33
C LEU A 387 5.28 -13.21 7.73
N LEU A 388 5.87 -14.40 7.81
CA LEU A 388 7.14 -14.71 7.16
C LEU A 388 7.03 -14.61 5.63
N ALA A 389 5.95 -15.12 5.03
CA ALA A 389 5.68 -14.96 3.60
C ALA A 389 5.62 -13.47 3.22
N LEU A 390 4.87 -12.66 3.96
CA LEU A 390 4.80 -11.22 3.75
C LEU A 390 6.18 -10.56 3.82
N LEU A 391 6.99 -10.87 4.83
CA LEU A 391 8.34 -10.32 4.98
C LEU A 391 9.24 -10.67 3.77
N VAL A 392 9.13 -11.88 3.23
CA VAL A 392 9.86 -12.26 2.01
C VAL A 392 9.34 -11.49 0.79
N HIS A 393 8.03 -11.33 0.64
CA HIS A 393 7.44 -10.58 -0.48
C HIS A 393 7.81 -9.09 -0.45
N SER A 394 7.93 -8.51 0.74
CA SER A 394 8.32 -7.11 0.94
C SER A 394 9.70 -6.73 0.39
N PHE A 395 10.57 -7.70 0.07
CA PHE A 395 11.79 -7.45 -0.72
C PHE A 395 11.52 -7.16 -2.19
N LEU A 396 10.40 -7.63 -2.72
CA LEU A 396 10.10 -7.62 -4.15
C LEU A 396 8.90 -6.74 -4.51
N ASP A 397 8.13 -6.27 -3.52
CA ASP A 397 6.96 -5.43 -3.73
C ASP A 397 6.68 -4.53 -2.49
N PHE A 398 5.56 -3.77 -2.50
CA PHE A 398 5.17 -2.80 -1.48
C PHE A 398 3.83 -3.16 -0.81
N ASN A 399 3.70 -4.40 -0.36
CA ASN A 399 2.45 -4.91 0.23
C ASN A 399 2.03 -4.15 1.51
N MET A 400 2.98 -3.64 2.30
CA MET A 400 2.69 -2.84 3.50
C MET A 400 2.14 -1.44 3.20
N GLN A 401 2.29 -0.97 1.95
CA GLN A 401 1.71 0.29 1.49
C GLN A 401 0.24 0.15 1.06
N ILE A 402 -0.25 -1.07 0.91
CA ILE A 402 -1.65 -1.36 0.58
C ILE A 402 -2.46 -1.48 1.86
N PRO A 403 -3.40 -0.56 2.14
CA PRO A 403 -4.06 -0.48 3.44
C PRO A 403 -4.72 -1.80 3.88
N ALA A 404 -5.38 -2.52 2.98
CA ALA A 404 -5.99 -3.80 3.32
C ALA A 404 -4.95 -4.84 3.78
N ASN A 405 -3.81 -4.95 3.07
CA ASN A 405 -2.75 -5.90 3.42
C ASN A 405 -2.05 -5.49 4.72
N ALA A 406 -1.77 -4.19 4.91
CA ALA A 406 -1.20 -3.67 6.15
C ALA A 406 -2.11 -3.92 7.36
N ILE A 407 -3.43 -3.72 7.21
CA ILE A 407 -4.43 -3.98 8.25
C ILE A 407 -4.46 -5.47 8.63
N VAL A 408 -4.45 -6.37 7.64
CA VAL A 408 -4.37 -7.82 7.89
C VAL A 408 -3.06 -8.18 8.59
N ALA A 409 -1.93 -7.66 8.11
CA ALA A 409 -0.63 -7.87 8.74
C ALA A 409 -0.60 -7.40 10.19
N VAL A 410 -1.06 -6.17 10.47
CA VAL A 410 -1.15 -5.61 11.84
C VAL A 410 -2.07 -6.46 12.72
N THR A 411 -3.21 -6.90 12.20
CA THR A 411 -4.14 -7.78 12.93
C THR A 411 -3.50 -9.13 13.26
N LEU A 412 -2.77 -9.73 12.32
CA LEU A 412 -2.04 -10.98 12.54
C LEU A 412 -0.89 -10.80 13.51
N MET A 413 -0.13 -9.70 13.45
CA MET A 413 0.93 -9.36 14.39
C MET A 413 0.37 -9.16 15.80
N ALA A 414 -0.74 -8.45 15.97
CA ALA A 414 -1.43 -8.27 17.25
C ALA A 414 -1.94 -9.60 17.80
N SER A 415 -2.57 -10.43 16.96
CA SER A 415 -3.05 -11.77 17.33
C SER A 415 -1.90 -12.67 17.77
N LEU A 416 -0.77 -12.68 17.03
CA LEU A 416 0.41 -13.44 17.40
C LEU A 416 0.99 -12.98 18.76
N THR A 417 1.05 -11.66 18.96
CA THR A 417 1.49 -11.05 20.21
C THR A 417 0.59 -11.43 21.39
N SER A 418 -0.74 -11.49 21.18
CA SER A 418 -1.70 -11.86 22.22
C SER A 418 -1.52 -13.29 22.73
N HIS A 419 -1.03 -14.21 21.87
CA HIS A 419 -0.76 -15.59 22.24
C HIS A 419 0.45 -15.74 23.18
N LEU A 420 1.28 -14.72 23.37
CA LEU A 420 2.37 -14.70 24.33
C LEU A 420 1.86 -14.96 25.78
N ARG A 421 0.61 -14.68 26.07
CA ARG A 421 -0.06 -14.99 27.35
C ARG A 421 0.04 -16.46 27.77
N PHE A 422 0.20 -17.40 26.82
CA PHE A 422 0.38 -18.81 27.13
C PHE A 422 1.79 -19.16 27.61
N ALA A 423 2.74 -18.26 27.38
CA ALA A 423 4.11 -18.38 27.84
C ALA A 423 4.37 -17.67 29.17
N THR A 424 3.61 -16.61 29.48
CA THR A 424 3.82 -15.80 30.67
C THR A 424 2.64 -14.88 30.99
N ASP A 425 2.32 -14.74 32.28
CA ASP A 425 1.35 -13.76 32.78
C ASP A 425 2.00 -12.41 33.14
N ARG A 426 3.32 -12.27 32.98
CA ARG A 426 4.11 -11.10 33.38
C ARG A 426 3.60 -9.79 32.78
N TYR A 427 3.05 -9.83 31.61
CA TYR A 427 2.67 -8.64 30.82
C TYR A 427 1.21 -8.23 31.00
N TRP A 428 0.46 -8.88 31.89
CA TRP A 428 -0.90 -8.46 32.22
C TRP A 428 -0.87 -7.32 33.25
N VAL A 429 -1.48 -6.21 32.88
CA VAL A 429 -1.56 -4.99 33.70
C VAL A 429 -3.02 -4.65 33.94
N THR A 430 -3.37 -4.35 35.16
CA THR A 430 -4.67 -3.73 35.49
C THR A 430 -4.47 -2.23 35.52
N PRO A 431 -5.04 -1.48 34.57
CA PRO A 431 -4.86 -0.04 34.50
C PRO A 431 -5.42 0.63 35.76
N ARG A 432 -4.58 1.40 36.45
CA ARG A 432 -5.02 2.28 37.53
C ARG A 432 -5.84 3.43 36.94
N TRP A 433 -6.49 4.19 37.80
CA TRP A 433 -7.28 5.37 37.38
C TRP A 433 -6.51 6.31 36.44
N THR A 434 -5.26 6.60 36.76
CA THR A 434 -4.38 7.42 35.90
C THR A 434 -4.16 6.83 34.51
N GLY A 435 -3.96 5.52 34.41
CA GLY A 435 -3.79 4.83 33.11
C GLY A 435 -5.07 4.88 32.27
N ARG A 436 -6.24 4.74 32.89
CA ARG A 436 -7.54 4.87 32.18
C ARG A 436 -7.74 6.28 31.65
N ILE A 437 -7.44 7.31 32.47
CA ILE A 437 -7.50 8.70 32.04
C ILE A 437 -6.55 8.93 30.87
N LEU A 438 -5.31 8.46 30.96
CA LEU A 438 -4.31 8.64 29.90
C LEU A 438 -4.79 8.03 28.57
N VAL A 439 -5.26 6.77 28.58
CA VAL A 439 -5.79 6.11 27.37
C VAL A 439 -7.00 6.86 26.83
N THR A 440 -7.89 7.33 27.70
CA THR A 440 -9.07 8.12 27.29
C THR A 440 -8.64 9.44 26.64
N LEU A 441 -7.68 10.16 27.22
CA LEU A 441 -7.17 11.43 26.65
C LEU A 441 -6.48 11.20 25.30
N LEU A 442 -5.68 10.15 25.16
CA LEU A 442 -5.05 9.77 23.90
C LEU A 442 -6.10 9.42 22.83
N ALA A 443 -7.12 8.67 23.21
CA ALA A 443 -8.22 8.35 22.31
C ALA A 443 -9.01 9.61 21.90
N CYS A 444 -9.37 10.46 22.85
CA CYS A 444 -10.07 11.72 22.56
C CYS A 444 -9.23 12.64 21.65
N GLY A 445 -7.94 12.80 21.94
CA GLY A 445 -7.02 13.56 21.09
C GLY A 445 -6.95 12.99 19.66
N THR A 446 -6.85 11.65 19.55
CA THR A 446 -6.88 10.99 18.23
C THR A 446 -8.22 11.20 17.52
N PHE A 447 -9.34 11.14 18.22
CA PHE A 447 -10.68 11.40 17.66
C PHE A 447 -10.77 12.82 17.10
N VAL A 448 -10.42 13.83 17.90
CA VAL A 448 -10.48 15.24 17.51
C VAL A 448 -9.57 15.51 16.30
N TYR A 449 -8.41 14.85 16.23
CA TYR A 449 -7.50 14.98 15.11
C TYR A 449 -7.97 14.22 13.87
N LEU A 450 -8.33 12.94 14.02
CA LEU A 450 -8.45 12.00 12.91
C LEU A 450 -9.84 12.04 12.24
N VAL A 451 -10.92 12.15 13.02
CA VAL A 451 -12.29 12.03 12.47
C VAL A 451 -12.61 13.13 11.44
N PRO A 452 -12.35 14.42 11.68
CA PRO A 452 -12.58 15.45 10.67
C PRO A 452 -11.80 15.17 9.38
N ARG A 453 -10.53 14.77 9.49
CA ARG A 453 -9.65 14.47 8.34
C ARG A 453 -10.09 13.25 7.55
N LEU A 454 -10.63 12.22 8.21
CA LEU A 454 -11.24 11.08 7.52
C LEU A 454 -12.50 11.49 6.75
N VAL A 455 -13.32 12.39 7.32
CA VAL A 455 -14.49 12.94 6.64
C VAL A 455 -14.07 13.75 5.42
N ASP A 456 -13.08 14.62 5.56
CA ASP A 456 -12.56 15.43 4.46
C ASP A 456 -11.93 14.54 3.36
N GLN A 457 -11.13 13.56 3.74
CA GLN A 457 -10.56 12.58 2.81
C GLN A 457 -11.65 11.78 2.06
N TYR A 458 -12.74 11.43 2.74
CA TYR A 458 -13.88 10.76 2.10
C TYR A 458 -14.58 11.69 1.10
N ARG A 459 -14.86 12.94 1.48
CA ARG A 459 -15.52 13.93 0.62
C ARG A 459 -14.66 14.28 -0.60
N GLU A 460 -13.38 14.58 -0.38
CA GLU A 460 -12.43 14.84 -1.47
C GLU A 460 -12.37 13.65 -2.44
N GLY A 461 -12.16 12.43 -1.92
CA GLY A 461 -12.08 11.23 -2.75
C GLY A 461 -13.32 11.01 -3.61
N ARG A 462 -14.52 11.30 -3.08
CA ARG A 462 -15.77 11.24 -3.85
C ARG A 462 -15.84 12.29 -4.96
N LEU A 463 -15.41 13.51 -4.69
CA LEU A 463 -15.37 14.59 -5.68
C LEU A 463 -14.36 14.29 -6.78
N LEU A 464 -13.17 13.81 -6.43
CA LEU A 464 -12.13 13.42 -7.39
C LEU A 464 -12.61 12.25 -8.27
N THR A 465 -13.21 11.22 -7.70
CA THR A 465 -13.76 10.11 -8.48
C THR A 465 -14.80 10.59 -9.49
N ARG A 466 -15.71 11.47 -9.09
CA ARG A 466 -16.69 12.06 -10.00
C ARG A 466 -16.06 12.92 -11.08
N SER A 467 -14.98 13.64 -10.78
CA SER A 467 -14.29 14.49 -11.76
C SER A 467 -13.58 13.69 -12.87
N GLU A 468 -13.38 12.39 -12.67
CA GLU A 468 -12.74 11.48 -13.63
C GLU A 468 -13.76 10.70 -14.49
N GLU A 469 -15.07 10.86 -14.25
CA GLU A 469 -16.11 10.24 -15.07
C GLU A 469 -16.11 10.82 -16.50
N PRO A 470 -16.28 9.99 -17.54
CA PRO A 470 -16.15 10.43 -18.95
C PRO A 470 -17.11 11.55 -19.37
N ASN A 471 -18.25 11.67 -18.73
CA ASN A 471 -19.34 12.57 -19.13
C ASN A 471 -19.39 13.90 -18.35
N VAL A 472 -18.35 14.22 -17.56
CA VAL A 472 -18.41 15.37 -16.64
C VAL A 472 -18.16 16.72 -17.35
N GLY A 473 -17.43 16.75 -18.49
CA GLY A 473 -17.24 17.94 -19.31
C GLY A 473 -16.92 19.21 -18.49
N ILE A 474 -17.72 20.26 -18.70
CA ILE A 474 -17.61 21.58 -18.06
C ILE A 474 -17.68 21.49 -16.52
N HIS A 475 -18.40 20.51 -15.96
CA HIS A 475 -18.54 20.36 -14.50
C HIS A 475 -17.23 19.89 -13.82
N ARG A 476 -16.24 19.42 -14.58
CA ARG A 476 -14.95 18.94 -14.03
C ARG A 476 -14.24 20.02 -13.22
N VAL A 477 -14.17 21.24 -13.71
CA VAL A 477 -13.55 22.36 -13.00
C VAL A 477 -14.25 22.61 -11.66
N ALA A 478 -15.59 22.63 -11.66
CA ALA A 478 -16.38 22.84 -10.45
C ALA A 478 -16.15 21.74 -9.39
N LEU A 479 -16.07 20.47 -9.82
CA LEU A 479 -15.79 19.35 -8.93
C LEU A 479 -14.38 19.41 -8.35
N LEU A 480 -13.37 19.72 -9.16
CA LEU A 480 -11.99 19.88 -8.71
C LEU A 480 -11.82 21.09 -7.77
N ARG A 481 -12.47 22.22 -8.06
CA ARG A 481 -12.52 23.36 -7.12
C ARG A 481 -13.18 22.98 -5.80
N ALA A 482 -14.30 22.28 -5.83
CA ALA A 482 -14.96 21.79 -4.61
C ALA A 482 -14.03 20.85 -3.83
N ALA A 483 -13.30 19.95 -4.49
CA ALA A 483 -12.32 19.07 -3.85
C ALA A 483 -11.18 19.89 -3.21
N SER A 484 -10.67 20.93 -3.88
CA SER A 484 -9.62 21.80 -3.34
C SER A 484 -10.07 22.70 -2.17
N VAL A 485 -11.37 22.91 -1.99
CA VAL A 485 -11.94 23.57 -0.79
C VAL A 485 -11.99 22.60 0.38
N VAL A 486 -12.33 21.34 0.13
CA VAL A 486 -12.35 20.29 1.17
C VAL A 486 -10.93 19.98 1.64
N GLU A 487 -9.98 19.82 0.70
CA GLU A 487 -8.57 19.54 0.99
C GLU A 487 -7.65 20.61 0.36
N PRO A 488 -7.49 21.76 1.06
CA PRO A 488 -6.76 22.90 0.50
C PRO A 488 -5.26 22.67 0.37
N ASN A 489 -4.70 21.68 1.04
CA ASN A 489 -3.26 21.35 1.04
C ASN A 489 -2.90 20.22 0.04
N ASN A 490 -3.86 19.70 -0.73
CA ASN A 490 -3.58 18.73 -1.77
C ASN A 490 -3.05 19.44 -3.04
N ALA A 491 -1.72 19.47 -3.18
CA ALA A 491 -1.05 20.10 -4.32
C ALA A 491 -1.49 19.51 -5.68
N GLU A 492 -1.78 18.21 -5.76
CA GLU A 492 -2.21 17.57 -7.00
C GLU A 492 -3.61 18.04 -7.43
N THR A 493 -4.55 18.14 -6.50
CA THR A 493 -5.90 18.64 -6.78
C THR A 493 -5.83 20.11 -7.22
N VAL A 494 -5.03 20.93 -6.52
CA VAL A 494 -4.81 22.34 -6.85
C VAL A 494 -4.20 22.49 -8.26
N ALA A 495 -3.19 21.67 -8.61
CA ALA A 495 -2.57 21.66 -9.93
C ALA A 495 -3.56 21.22 -11.04
N LYS A 496 -4.42 20.23 -10.77
CA LYS A 496 -5.46 19.79 -11.71
C LYS A 496 -6.45 20.92 -12.04
N VAL A 497 -6.82 21.76 -11.07
CA VAL A 497 -7.66 22.95 -11.33
C VAL A 497 -6.95 23.93 -12.27
N GLY A 498 -5.67 24.24 -11.99
CA GLY A 498 -4.86 25.08 -12.86
C GLY A 498 -4.75 24.54 -14.28
N GLU A 499 -4.55 23.24 -14.44
CA GLU A 499 -4.48 22.59 -15.75
C GLU A 499 -5.80 22.67 -16.52
N CYS A 500 -6.94 22.56 -15.85
CA CYS A 500 -8.24 22.76 -16.52
C CYS A 500 -8.35 24.18 -17.07
N HIS A 501 -8.01 25.22 -16.29
CA HIS A 501 -8.04 26.62 -16.76
C HIS A 501 -7.06 26.84 -17.91
N ARG A 502 -5.85 26.28 -17.85
CA ARG A 502 -4.85 26.36 -18.92
C ARG A 502 -5.37 25.73 -20.21
N LEU A 503 -6.03 24.59 -20.13
CA LEU A 503 -6.60 23.92 -21.31
C LEU A 503 -7.76 24.72 -21.91
N ILE A 504 -8.66 25.28 -21.09
CA ILE A 504 -9.75 26.15 -21.56
C ILE A 504 -9.16 27.39 -22.28
N SER A 505 -8.13 28.02 -21.72
CA SER A 505 -7.48 29.15 -22.39
C SER A 505 -6.90 28.80 -23.77
N TRP A 506 -6.54 27.54 -23.98
CA TRP A 506 -5.97 27.07 -25.23
C TRP A 506 -7.04 26.87 -26.33
N GLU A 507 -8.30 26.77 -25.96
CA GLU A 507 -9.44 26.75 -26.91
C GLU A 507 -9.62 28.10 -27.58
N GLY A 508 -9.06 29.19 -27.00
CA GLY A 508 -8.96 30.49 -27.66
C GLY A 508 -10.25 31.31 -27.67
N GLU A 509 -11.16 31.07 -26.73
CA GLU A 509 -12.39 31.84 -26.53
C GLU A 509 -12.09 33.28 -26.02
N GLU A 510 -13.09 34.15 -26.01
CA GLU A 510 -12.92 35.59 -25.67
C GLU A 510 -12.34 35.85 -24.29
N ASP A 511 -12.49 34.91 -23.33
CA ASP A 511 -12.00 35.01 -21.96
C ASP A 511 -10.63 34.32 -21.72
N TRP A 512 -9.91 33.92 -22.76
CA TRP A 512 -8.66 33.14 -22.67
C TRP A 512 -7.59 33.79 -21.75
N GLU A 513 -7.47 35.11 -21.73
CA GLU A 513 -6.53 35.84 -20.87
C GLU A 513 -6.90 35.68 -19.39
N GLN A 514 -8.20 35.76 -19.07
CA GLN A 514 -8.70 35.54 -17.73
C GLN A 514 -8.45 34.09 -17.28
N GLN A 515 -8.65 33.15 -18.16
CA GLN A 515 -8.40 31.72 -17.89
C GLN A 515 -6.91 31.45 -17.60
N ILE A 516 -6.00 32.10 -18.34
CA ILE A 516 -4.55 31.99 -18.08
C ILE A 516 -4.18 32.58 -16.71
N GLU A 517 -4.70 33.75 -16.34
CA GLU A 517 -4.42 34.34 -15.04
C GLU A 517 -4.93 33.45 -13.89
N GLU A 518 -6.12 32.86 -14.05
CA GLU A 518 -6.62 31.86 -13.11
C GLU A 518 -5.69 30.63 -13.05
N ALA A 519 -5.28 30.07 -14.20
CA ALA A 519 -4.37 28.94 -14.25
C ALA A 519 -3.05 29.24 -13.50
N LYS A 520 -2.46 30.42 -13.73
CA LYS A 520 -1.21 30.83 -13.06
C LYS A 520 -1.39 30.89 -11.54
N ARG A 521 -2.48 31.48 -11.02
CA ARG A 521 -2.78 31.52 -9.58
C ARG A 521 -2.85 30.13 -8.95
N TRP A 522 -3.50 29.18 -9.65
CA TRP A 522 -3.60 27.82 -9.17
C TRP A 522 -2.24 27.09 -9.22
N PHE A 523 -1.43 27.31 -10.24
CA PHE A 523 -0.08 26.74 -10.30
C PHE A 523 0.85 27.34 -9.25
N GLU A 524 0.81 28.63 -8.97
CA GLU A 524 1.56 29.26 -7.87
C GLU A 524 1.23 28.61 -6.54
N ARG A 525 -0.06 28.41 -6.26
CA ARG A 525 -0.51 27.72 -5.07
C ARG A 525 -0.02 26.27 -5.02
N ALA A 526 -0.08 25.53 -6.12
CA ALA A 526 0.41 24.15 -6.20
C ALA A 526 1.93 24.08 -5.94
N ILE A 527 2.71 25.02 -6.51
CA ILE A 527 4.17 25.14 -6.29
C ILE A 527 4.49 25.45 -4.82
N ALA A 528 3.69 26.29 -4.18
CA ALA A 528 3.87 26.61 -2.75
C ALA A 528 3.57 25.39 -1.86
N LEU A 529 2.58 24.56 -2.21
CA LEU A 529 2.22 23.35 -1.47
C LEU A 529 3.20 22.19 -1.70
N ASN A 530 3.78 22.08 -2.88
CA ASN A 530 4.78 21.06 -3.22
C ASN A 530 5.87 21.64 -4.14
N ARG A 531 6.93 22.13 -3.53
CA ARG A 531 8.08 22.73 -4.23
C ARG A 531 8.92 21.76 -5.06
N PHE A 532 8.69 20.46 -4.92
CA PHE A 532 9.45 19.38 -5.59
C PHE A 532 8.76 18.86 -6.86
N ASP A 533 7.51 19.28 -7.11
CA ASP A 533 6.80 18.88 -8.31
C ASP A 533 7.17 19.79 -9.50
N PRO A 534 7.81 19.25 -10.55
CA PRO A 534 8.19 20.06 -11.71
C PRO A 534 6.99 20.44 -12.60
N PHE A 535 5.86 19.70 -12.53
CA PHE A 535 4.76 19.88 -13.48
C PHE A 535 4.02 21.20 -13.31
N PRO A 536 3.60 21.64 -12.11
CA PRO A 536 3.01 22.97 -11.95
C PRO A 536 3.96 24.08 -12.39
N VAL A 537 5.29 23.90 -12.19
CA VAL A 537 6.32 24.87 -12.56
C VAL A 537 6.38 25.03 -14.09
N VAL A 538 6.49 23.91 -14.83
CA VAL A 538 6.56 23.99 -16.29
C VAL A 538 5.23 24.45 -16.90
N ARG A 539 4.08 24.10 -16.30
CA ARG A 539 2.76 24.56 -16.76
C ARG A 539 2.59 26.08 -16.58
N TYR A 540 3.12 26.63 -15.51
CA TYR A 540 3.17 28.08 -15.31
C TYR A 540 3.99 28.75 -16.43
N GLY A 541 5.18 28.21 -16.76
CA GLY A 541 6.00 28.67 -17.88
C GLY A 541 5.25 28.63 -19.22
N MET A 542 4.47 27.56 -19.47
CA MET A 542 3.63 27.45 -20.66
C MET A 542 2.55 28.53 -20.73
N CYS A 543 1.97 28.96 -19.59
CA CYS A 543 1.03 30.07 -19.54
C CYS A 543 1.71 31.40 -19.94
N LEU A 544 2.94 31.62 -19.49
CA LEU A 544 3.72 32.80 -19.87
C LEU A 544 4.07 32.81 -21.37
N ASP A 545 4.44 31.65 -21.94
CA ASP A 545 4.68 31.51 -23.38
C ASP A 545 3.43 31.82 -24.21
N TRP A 546 2.27 31.37 -23.74
CA TRP A 546 1.01 31.70 -24.39
C TRP A 546 0.73 33.23 -24.41
N GLN A 547 1.17 33.93 -23.32
CA GLN A 547 1.12 35.39 -23.24
C GLN A 547 2.27 36.10 -23.98
N LYS A 548 3.13 35.38 -24.72
CA LYS A 548 4.33 35.88 -25.40
C LYS A 548 5.42 36.43 -24.46
N ARG A 549 5.39 36.08 -23.18
CA ARG A 549 6.38 36.47 -22.17
C ARG A 549 7.50 35.45 -22.08
N HIS A 550 8.18 35.21 -23.19
CA HIS A 550 9.14 34.11 -23.34
C HIS A 550 10.36 34.21 -22.41
N GLU A 551 10.91 35.40 -22.19
CA GLU A 551 12.06 35.59 -21.29
C GLU A 551 11.74 35.24 -19.83
N GLU A 552 10.51 35.51 -19.39
CA GLU A 552 10.06 35.14 -18.06
C GLU A 552 9.74 33.64 -17.98
N ALA A 553 9.18 33.07 -19.03
CA ALA A 553 8.84 31.66 -19.12
C ALA A 553 10.08 30.77 -18.98
N GLU A 554 11.22 31.17 -19.58
CA GLU A 554 12.47 30.42 -19.60
C GLU A 554 12.90 29.97 -18.22
N ARG A 555 12.83 30.84 -17.20
CA ARG A 555 13.19 30.50 -15.81
C ARG A 555 12.35 29.36 -15.22
N TYR A 556 11.10 29.25 -15.62
CA TYR A 556 10.20 28.18 -15.16
C TYR A 556 10.52 26.86 -15.84
N PHE A 557 10.86 26.87 -17.13
CA PHE A 557 11.32 25.65 -17.83
C PHE A 557 12.64 25.15 -17.27
N ASP A 558 13.60 26.04 -17.03
CA ASP A 558 14.89 25.69 -16.43
C ASP A 558 14.74 25.16 -15.00
N ARG A 559 13.88 25.82 -14.20
CA ARG A 559 13.56 25.33 -12.85
C ARG A 559 12.90 23.95 -12.86
N ALA A 560 11.97 23.69 -13.80
CA ALA A 560 11.34 22.37 -13.92
C ALA A 560 12.35 21.29 -14.31
N LEU A 561 13.28 21.59 -15.22
CA LEU A 561 14.38 20.69 -15.58
C LEU A 561 15.36 20.45 -14.43
N ALA A 562 15.62 21.47 -13.60
CA ALA A 562 16.47 21.31 -12.40
C ALA A 562 15.81 20.36 -11.38
N LEU A 563 14.47 20.37 -11.27
CA LEU A 563 13.72 19.47 -10.38
C LEU A 563 13.68 18.01 -10.89
N ASP A 564 13.65 17.79 -12.22
CA ASP A 564 13.58 16.45 -12.82
C ASP A 564 14.38 16.39 -14.15
N PRO A 565 15.73 16.36 -14.08
CA PRO A 565 16.60 16.56 -15.24
C PRO A 565 16.58 15.41 -16.25
N ASN A 566 16.10 14.24 -15.85
CA ASN A 566 16.05 13.02 -16.66
C ASN A 566 14.64 12.72 -17.20
N ASN A 567 13.71 13.64 -17.09
CA ASN A 567 12.34 13.46 -17.57
C ASN A 567 12.24 13.87 -19.05
N HIS A 568 12.04 12.89 -19.92
CA HIS A 568 11.93 13.12 -21.37
C HIS A 568 10.86 14.16 -21.74
N TYR A 569 9.74 14.18 -20.99
CA TYR A 569 8.62 15.09 -21.29
C TYR A 569 8.97 16.55 -20.94
N LEU A 570 9.67 16.79 -19.83
CA LEU A 570 10.14 18.13 -19.48
C LEU A 570 11.21 18.63 -20.44
N VAL A 571 12.11 17.73 -20.88
CA VAL A 571 13.11 18.03 -21.92
C VAL A 571 12.42 18.39 -23.24
N MET A 572 11.37 17.66 -23.62
CA MET A 572 10.55 17.98 -24.80
C MET A 572 9.86 19.33 -24.66
N LEU A 573 9.28 19.64 -23.49
CA LEU A 573 8.63 20.92 -23.23
C LEU A 573 9.63 22.11 -23.27
N ARG A 574 10.88 21.90 -22.86
CA ARG A 574 11.93 22.92 -23.03
C ARG A 574 12.19 23.21 -24.51
N GLY A 575 12.22 22.17 -25.35
CA GLY A 575 12.30 22.33 -26.81
C GLY A 575 11.06 23.03 -27.39
N TRP A 576 9.88 22.73 -26.84
CA TRP A 576 8.64 23.42 -27.24
C TRP A 576 8.70 24.92 -26.91
N HIS A 577 9.26 25.30 -25.75
CA HIS A 577 9.50 26.72 -25.38
C HIS A 577 10.39 27.43 -26.40
N GLU A 578 11.53 26.86 -26.82
CA GLU A 578 12.40 27.43 -27.83
C GLU A 578 11.67 27.62 -29.18
N MET A 579 10.81 26.64 -29.50
CA MET A 579 9.96 26.76 -30.71
C MET A 579 8.96 27.91 -30.61
N GLN A 580 8.43 28.24 -29.42
CA GLN A 580 7.56 29.43 -29.21
C GLN A 580 8.33 30.75 -29.35
N LYS A 581 9.62 30.77 -29.02
CA LYS A 581 10.52 31.92 -29.24
C LYS A 581 10.88 32.07 -30.74
N GLY A 582 10.64 31.06 -31.57
CA GLY A 582 11.05 31.01 -32.98
C GLY A 582 12.48 30.50 -33.18
N ASP A 583 13.16 30.04 -32.13
CA ASP A 583 14.48 29.40 -32.23
C ASP A 583 14.34 27.90 -32.54
N PHE A 584 14.13 27.61 -33.82
CA PHE A 584 13.92 26.24 -34.27
C PHE A 584 15.19 25.38 -34.21
N GLU A 585 16.37 25.98 -34.29
CA GLU A 585 17.63 25.23 -34.19
C GLU A 585 17.88 24.76 -32.76
N ALA A 586 17.71 25.65 -31.79
CA ALA A 586 17.79 25.29 -30.36
C ALA A 586 16.68 24.25 -30.00
N SER A 587 15.46 24.43 -30.48
CA SER A 587 14.36 23.51 -30.22
C SER A 587 14.63 22.09 -30.72
N LYS A 588 15.27 21.94 -31.87
CA LYS A 588 15.69 20.65 -32.44
C LYS A 588 16.60 19.87 -31.50
N ALA A 589 17.63 20.51 -30.94
CA ALA A 589 18.57 19.87 -30.03
C ALA A 589 17.86 19.32 -28.78
N TRP A 590 16.87 20.04 -28.25
CA TRP A 590 16.07 19.59 -27.11
C TRP A 590 15.16 18.40 -27.46
N PHE A 591 14.54 18.38 -28.64
CA PHE A 591 13.70 17.26 -29.06
C PHE A 591 14.52 16.00 -29.32
N GLU A 592 15.72 16.14 -29.92
CA GLU A 592 16.68 15.05 -30.09
C GLU A 592 17.10 14.46 -28.73
N ARG A 593 17.41 15.33 -27.75
CA ARG A 593 17.72 14.89 -26.37
C ARG A 593 16.55 14.17 -25.72
N SER A 594 15.32 14.68 -25.88
CA SER A 594 14.13 14.00 -25.37
C SER A 594 13.95 12.61 -25.98
N TRP A 595 14.17 12.49 -27.28
CA TRP A 595 14.10 11.22 -28.00
C TRP A 595 15.20 10.25 -27.54
N GLN A 596 16.41 10.72 -27.30
CA GLN A 596 17.51 9.88 -26.75
C GLN A 596 17.17 9.33 -25.35
N ILE A 597 16.49 10.10 -24.50
CA ILE A 597 16.07 9.65 -23.16
C ILE A 597 14.98 8.57 -23.30
N LYS A 598 14.04 8.73 -24.21
CA LYS A 598 12.95 7.78 -24.46
C LYS A 598 12.73 7.59 -25.97
N PRO A 599 13.46 6.65 -26.61
CA PRO A 599 13.37 6.45 -28.06
C PRO A 599 12.09 5.76 -28.53
N TYR A 600 11.32 5.14 -27.65
CA TYR A 600 10.05 4.48 -27.95
C TYR A 600 8.90 5.21 -27.27
N ASP A 601 7.71 5.28 -27.89
CA ASP A 601 6.50 5.94 -27.37
C ASP A 601 6.72 7.42 -27.00
N ASN A 602 7.52 8.15 -27.81
CA ASN A 602 7.78 9.58 -27.64
C ASN A 602 7.31 10.35 -28.89
N GLU A 603 6.06 10.15 -29.24
CA GLU A 603 5.45 10.70 -30.46
C GLU A 603 5.56 12.23 -30.55
N PHE A 604 5.38 12.92 -29.42
CA PHE A 604 5.47 14.39 -29.37
C PHE A 604 6.88 14.88 -29.72
N ALA A 605 7.94 14.28 -29.18
CA ALA A 605 9.30 14.68 -29.52
C ALA A 605 9.60 14.45 -31.01
N VAL A 606 9.17 13.31 -31.56
CA VAL A 606 9.34 12.99 -33.00
C VAL A 606 8.58 13.99 -33.88
N LYS A 607 7.32 14.26 -33.55
CA LYS A 607 6.47 15.21 -34.30
C LYS A 607 7.06 16.62 -34.28
N TYR A 608 7.43 17.13 -33.12
CA TYR A 608 7.98 18.48 -32.99
C TYR A 608 9.39 18.58 -33.57
N LEU A 609 10.19 17.54 -33.51
CA LEU A 609 11.49 17.47 -34.18
C LEU A 609 11.34 17.64 -35.71
N ALA A 610 10.37 16.96 -36.31
CA ALA A 610 10.08 17.10 -37.73
C ALA A 610 9.65 18.54 -38.10
N ILE A 611 8.77 19.16 -37.30
CA ILE A 611 8.33 20.54 -37.48
C ILE A 611 9.51 21.50 -37.34
N ALA A 612 10.33 21.39 -36.29
CA ALA A 612 11.49 22.24 -36.09
C ALA A 612 12.49 22.13 -37.22
N THR A 613 12.76 20.92 -37.72
CA THR A 613 13.67 20.67 -38.84
C THR A 613 13.16 21.35 -40.13
N ALA A 614 11.86 21.23 -40.43
CA ALA A 614 11.26 21.86 -41.60
C ALA A 614 11.32 23.40 -41.50
N ARG A 615 11.05 23.97 -40.32
CA ARG A 615 11.11 25.42 -40.09
C ARG A 615 12.54 25.97 -40.16
N THR A 616 13.52 25.28 -39.60
CA THR A 616 14.94 25.64 -39.73
C THR A 616 15.37 25.69 -41.20
N ALA A 617 14.97 24.69 -42.00
CA ALA A 617 15.27 24.67 -43.42
C ALA A 617 14.62 25.83 -44.19
N ALA A 618 13.41 26.26 -43.78
CA ALA A 618 12.72 27.40 -44.36
C ALA A 618 13.34 28.77 -43.99
N GLN A 619 13.89 28.90 -42.78
CA GLN A 619 14.61 30.11 -42.33
C GLN A 619 15.97 30.31 -43.01
N LYS A 620 16.59 29.24 -43.50
CA LYS A 620 17.88 29.27 -44.23
C LYS A 620 17.74 29.56 -45.71
N LYS A 621 16.53 29.56 -46.25
CA LYS A 621 16.16 29.99 -47.62
C LYS A 621 15.72 31.43 -47.62
#